data_e876a371ad1cb523be7e6e7ed88d9ff3
#
_entry.id   e876a371ad1cb523be7e6e7ed88d9ff3
#
_cell.length_a   1.000
_cell.length_b   1.000
_cell.length_c   1.000
_cell.angle_alpha   90.00
_cell.angle_beta   90.00
_cell.angle_gamma   90.00
#
_symmetry.space_group_name_H-M   'P 1'
#
loop_
_entity.id
_entity.type
_entity.pdbx_description
1 polymer ?
#
loop_
_entity_poly.entity_id
_entity_poly.type
_entity_poly.pdbx_seq_one_letter_code
_entity_poly.pdbx_strand_id
1 'polypeptide(L)'
;MTPHPTTLDLDGILAKGWVDRGDIPAAEFDRAERFYTAMRVHDARLLAVRAQASALIAQWTGHSSRDVGSFGTRLNLENSDLDLGIGEPVDHRPALMAALDGRARFLGERRTSLSTTRLVFAFDVDGVEIDLSAFTTDDFALAGRMLDQIDEAMTPSERICHTWVKHLLHEASRPKDYAAWKLVTYARFCPEFNWVPSPAKAGS
;
A
#
# COMPACT_ATOMS: atom_id res chain seq x y z
N MET A 1 -6.32 14.87 -18.72
CA MET A 1 -5.01 14.76 -19.38
C MET A 1 -5.11 13.70 -20.45
N THR A 2 -4.73 14.01 -21.71
CA THR A 2 -4.63 13.00 -22.78
C THR A 2 -3.49 12.04 -22.41
N PRO A 3 -3.71 10.71 -22.44
CA PRO A 3 -2.63 9.76 -22.15
C PRO A 3 -1.52 9.95 -23.18
N HIS A 4 -0.34 10.32 -22.72
CA HIS A 4 0.83 10.32 -23.58
C HIS A 4 1.23 8.86 -23.82
N PRO A 5 1.44 8.44 -25.09
CA PRO A 5 1.89 7.09 -25.36
C PRO A 5 3.23 6.87 -24.65
N THR A 6 3.25 5.92 -23.73
CA THR A 6 4.50 5.48 -23.11
C THR A 6 5.28 4.64 -24.13
N THR A 7 6.60 4.81 -24.15
CA THR A 7 7.52 3.94 -24.90
C THR A 7 8.06 2.82 -24.02
N LEU A 8 7.59 2.73 -22.77
CA LEU A 8 8.05 1.75 -21.80
C LEU A 8 7.48 0.36 -22.12
N ASP A 9 8.35 -0.65 -22.19
CA ASP A 9 7.94 -2.04 -22.30
C ASP A 9 7.42 -2.55 -20.95
N LEU A 10 6.13 -2.31 -20.69
CA LEU A 10 5.49 -2.75 -19.45
C LEU A 10 5.47 -4.27 -19.32
N ASP A 11 5.30 -5.02 -20.41
CA ASP A 11 5.23 -6.48 -20.33
C ASP A 11 6.61 -7.07 -20.04
N GLY A 12 7.68 -6.51 -20.59
CA GLY A 12 9.05 -6.87 -20.23
C GLY A 12 9.37 -6.59 -18.76
N ILE A 13 8.92 -5.44 -18.21
CA ILE A 13 9.08 -5.11 -16.79
C ILE A 13 8.29 -6.07 -15.90
N LEU A 14 7.06 -6.39 -16.27
CA LEU A 14 6.25 -7.36 -15.54
C LEU A 14 6.89 -8.75 -15.54
N ALA A 15 7.41 -9.19 -16.68
CA ALA A 15 8.12 -10.47 -16.81
C ALA A 15 9.43 -10.50 -16.00
N LYS A 16 10.15 -9.38 -15.93
CA LYS A 16 11.35 -9.21 -15.08
C LYS A 16 11.01 -9.26 -13.59
N GLY A 17 9.81 -8.81 -13.20
CA GLY A 17 9.31 -8.81 -11.82
C GLY A 17 9.73 -7.61 -10.97
N TRP A 18 10.53 -6.69 -11.51
CA TRP A 18 10.97 -5.47 -10.84
C TRP A 18 11.44 -4.43 -11.86
N VAL A 19 11.68 -3.20 -11.42
CA VAL A 19 12.15 -2.10 -12.27
C VAL A 19 13.23 -1.31 -11.56
N ASP A 20 14.29 -0.94 -12.30
CA ASP A 20 15.31 0.00 -11.86
C ASP A 20 15.49 1.14 -12.88
N ARG A 21 16.41 2.06 -12.59
CA ARG A 21 16.70 3.20 -13.47
C ARG A 21 17.14 2.79 -14.88
N GLY A 22 17.84 1.65 -15.00
CA GLY A 22 18.35 1.14 -16.28
C GLY A 22 17.27 0.63 -17.21
N ASP A 23 16.11 0.24 -16.69
CA ASP A 23 14.97 -0.27 -17.49
C ASP A 23 14.16 0.86 -18.14
N ILE A 24 14.35 2.11 -17.69
CA ILE A 24 13.54 3.26 -18.14
C ILE A 24 14.40 4.20 -18.99
N PRO A 25 14.01 4.49 -20.26
CA PRO A 25 14.68 5.47 -21.09
C PRO A 25 14.79 6.84 -20.39
N ALA A 26 15.86 7.59 -20.65
CA ALA A 26 16.14 8.85 -19.93
C ALA A 26 14.96 9.84 -19.95
N ALA A 27 14.38 10.08 -21.14
CA ALA A 27 13.24 11.00 -21.29
C ALA A 27 11.98 10.52 -20.54
N GLU A 28 11.80 9.21 -20.39
CA GLU A 28 10.70 8.61 -19.64
C GLU A 28 10.96 8.74 -18.14
N PHE A 29 12.21 8.56 -17.71
CA PHE A 29 12.58 8.74 -16.30
C PHE A 29 12.39 10.20 -15.85
N ASP A 30 12.73 11.18 -16.67
CA ASP A 30 12.47 12.58 -16.36
C ASP A 30 10.98 12.88 -16.19
N ARG A 31 10.11 12.17 -16.92
CA ARG A 31 8.64 12.23 -16.72
C ARG A 31 8.23 11.58 -15.40
N ALA A 32 8.77 10.40 -15.13
CA ALA A 32 8.53 9.65 -13.90
C ALA A 32 8.95 10.46 -12.66
N GLU A 33 10.10 11.12 -12.71
CA GLU A 33 10.60 11.96 -11.62
C GLU A 33 9.70 13.17 -11.35
N ARG A 34 9.28 13.87 -12.41
CA ARG A 34 8.33 14.97 -12.28
C ARG A 34 6.98 14.50 -11.71
N PHE A 35 6.48 13.37 -12.19
CA PHE A 35 5.26 12.76 -11.69
C PHE A 35 5.40 12.41 -10.20
N TYR A 36 6.46 11.71 -9.83
CA TYR A 36 6.73 11.32 -8.45
C TYR A 36 6.84 12.55 -7.53
N THR A 37 7.53 13.60 -7.97
CA THR A 37 7.65 14.86 -7.21
C THR A 37 6.30 15.53 -7.03
N ALA A 38 5.47 15.57 -8.08
CA ALA A 38 4.11 16.13 -7.99
C ALA A 38 3.24 15.36 -7.00
N MET A 39 3.34 14.02 -6.97
CA MET A 39 2.62 13.20 -5.97
C MET A 39 3.04 13.55 -4.54
N ARG A 40 4.33 13.82 -4.29
CA ARG A 40 4.80 14.18 -2.94
C ARG A 40 4.28 15.51 -2.43
N VAL A 41 3.83 16.41 -3.30
CA VAL A 41 3.16 17.66 -2.88
C VAL A 41 1.85 17.37 -2.10
N HIS A 42 1.16 16.29 -2.43
CA HIS A 42 -0.08 15.89 -1.75
C HIS A 42 0.17 15.21 -0.39
N ASP A 43 1.39 14.75 -0.12
CA ASP A 43 1.71 14.01 1.10
C ASP A 43 1.49 14.84 2.38
N ALA A 44 1.67 16.15 2.34
CA ALA A 44 1.43 17.01 3.50
C ALA A 44 -0.04 16.93 3.98
N ARG A 45 -1.01 16.90 3.04
CA ARG A 45 -2.43 16.70 3.36
C ARG A 45 -2.66 15.29 3.91
N LEU A 46 -2.12 14.29 3.24
CA LEU A 46 -2.27 12.89 3.66
C LEU A 46 -1.65 12.63 5.03
N LEU A 47 -0.54 13.28 5.37
CA LEU A 47 0.07 13.20 6.71
C LEU A 47 -0.85 13.76 7.80
N ALA A 48 -1.55 14.87 7.52
CA ALA A 48 -2.52 15.43 8.46
C ALA A 48 -3.72 14.50 8.65
N VAL A 49 -4.28 13.98 7.55
CA VAL A 49 -5.38 13.00 7.58
C VAL A 49 -4.96 11.73 8.32
N ARG A 50 -3.76 11.21 8.05
CA ARG A 50 -3.19 10.05 8.74
C ARG A 50 -3.08 10.27 10.25
N ALA A 51 -2.58 11.43 10.67
CA ALA A 51 -2.47 11.76 12.10
C ALA A 51 -3.84 11.79 12.78
N GLN A 52 -4.84 12.40 12.14
CA GLN A 52 -6.21 12.43 12.62
C GLN A 52 -6.83 11.02 12.67
N ALA A 53 -6.67 10.22 11.61
CA ALA A 53 -7.14 8.83 11.56
C ALA A 53 -6.50 7.98 12.68
N SER A 54 -5.19 8.12 12.89
CA SER A 54 -4.48 7.42 13.98
C SER A 54 -5.00 7.81 15.37
N ALA A 55 -5.32 9.10 15.58
CA ALA A 55 -5.91 9.56 16.84
C ALA A 55 -7.32 8.98 17.06
N LEU A 56 -8.16 8.94 16.01
CA LEU A 56 -9.48 8.31 16.07
C LEU A 56 -9.39 6.80 16.37
N ILE A 57 -8.49 6.09 15.68
CA ILE A 57 -8.26 4.65 15.93
C ILE A 57 -7.86 4.44 17.40
N ALA A 58 -6.90 5.21 17.91
CA ALA A 58 -6.46 5.10 19.29
C ALA A 58 -7.59 5.39 20.29
N GLN A 59 -8.41 6.42 20.01
CA GLN A 59 -9.57 6.75 20.83
C GLN A 59 -10.62 5.63 20.85
N TRP A 60 -10.88 4.97 19.71
CA TRP A 60 -11.91 3.96 19.58
C TRP A 60 -11.48 2.60 20.12
N THR A 61 -10.22 2.23 19.89
CA THR A 61 -9.72 0.86 20.11
C THR A 61 -8.69 0.75 21.23
N GLY A 62 -8.11 1.86 21.67
CA GLY A 62 -6.98 1.85 22.61
C GLY A 62 -5.63 1.48 21.98
N HIS A 63 -5.58 1.19 20.65
CA HIS A 63 -4.37 0.76 19.98
C HIS A 63 -3.72 1.88 19.18
N SER A 64 -2.39 1.92 19.18
CA SER A 64 -1.64 2.74 18.22
C SER A 64 -1.63 2.08 16.84
N SER A 65 -1.79 2.89 15.79
CA SER A 65 -1.72 2.42 14.40
C SER A 65 -0.40 2.80 13.72
N ARG A 66 -0.05 2.06 12.66
CA ARG A 66 1.03 2.40 11.73
C ARG A 66 0.57 2.21 10.28
N ASP A 67 1.31 2.83 9.36
CA ASP A 67 1.09 2.57 7.93
C ASP A 67 1.40 1.11 7.58
N VAL A 68 0.51 0.49 6.79
CA VAL A 68 0.68 -0.90 6.30
C VAL A 68 0.50 -1.01 4.80
N GLY A 69 0.35 0.12 4.11
CA GLY A 69 0.15 0.22 2.67
C GLY A 69 1.25 0.99 1.95
N SER A 70 0.90 1.45 0.76
CA SER A 70 1.83 2.12 -0.15
C SER A 70 2.28 3.50 0.34
N PHE A 71 1.53 4.15 1.23
CA PHE A 71 1.90 5.43 1.80
C PHE A 71 3.16 5.34 2.67
N GLY A 72 3.23 4.33 3.54
CA GLY A 72 4.40 4.11 4.41
C GLY A 72 5.70 3.85 3.64
N THR A 73 5.62 3.25 2.46
CA THR A 73 6.78 3.02 1.57
C THR A 73 6.99 4.13 0.52
N ARG A 74 6.19 5.19 0.56
CA ARG A 74 6.23 6.30 -0.41
C ARG A 74 5.98 5.88 -1.86
N LEU A 75 5.14 4.85 -2.06
CA LEU A 75 4.72 4.32 -3.37
C LEU A 75 3.24 4.61 -3.67
N ASN A 76 2.63 5.52 -2.89
CA ASN A 76 1.24 5.94 -3.09
C ASN A 76 1.07 6.79 -4.35
N LEU A 77 -0.09 6.66 -4.99
CA LEU A 77 -0.60 7.59 -5.99
C LEU A 77 -1.55 8.59 -5.31
N GLU A 78 -1.96 9.63 -6.02
CA GLU A 78 -2.87 10.67 -5.51
C GLU A 78 -4.19 10.08 -4.95
N ASN A 79 -4.72 9.07 -5.62
CA ASN A 79 -5.97 8.40 -5.26
C ASN A 79 -5.76 7.09 -4.49
N SER A 80 -4.59 6.89 -3.88
CA SER A 80 -4.35 5.72 -3.04
C SER A 80 -5.05 5.87 -1.70
N ASP A 81 -5.71 4.80 -1.24
CA ASP A 81 -6.25 4.70 0.11
C ASP A 81 -5.13 4.83 1.14
N LEU A 82 -5.44 5.33 2.33
CA LEU A 82 -4.56 5.28 3.47
C LEU A 82 -4.78 3.95 4.23
N ASP A 83 -3.83 3.05 4.07
CA ASP A 83 -3.84 1.76 4.76
C ASP A 83 -3.17 1.91 6.14
N LEU A 84 -3.94 1.83 7.21
CA LEU A 84 -3.46 1.79 8.60
C LEU A 84 -3.64 0.40 9.19
N GLY A 85 -2.72 -0.02 10.03
CA GLY A 85 -2.78 -1.30 10.73
C GLY A 85 -2.70 -1.14 12.24
N ILE A 86 -3.34 -2.06 12.96
CA ILE A 86 -3.22 -2.26 14.41
C ILE A 86 -2.95 -3.73 14.71
N GLY A 87 -2.26 -4.00 15.81
CA GLY A 87 -2.12 -5.34 16.35
C GLY A 87 -3.18 -5.60 17.43
N GLU A 88 -3.96 -6.67 17.30
CA GLU A 88 -5.03 -7.04 18.23
C GLU A 88 -4.95 -8.53 18.55
N PRO A 89 -4.89 -8.94 19.84
CA PRO A 89 -5.00 -10.34 20.21
C PRO A 89 -6.30 -10.96 19.68
N VAL A 90 -6.22 -12.23 19.25
CA VAL A 90 -7.36 -12.94 18.60
C VAL A 90 -8.60 -13.01 19.49
N ASP A 91 -8.41 -13.20 20.78
CA ASP A 91 -9.47 -13.28 21.79
C ASP A 91 -10.16 -11.91 22.05
N HIS A 92 -9.53 -10.81 21.69
CA HIS A 92 -10.09 -9.46 21.79
C HIS A 92 -10.90 -9.02 20.56
N ARG A 93 -10.93 -9.80 19.47
CA ARG A 93 -11.69 -9.46 18.25
C ARG A 93 -13.16 -9.07 18.48
N PRO A 94 -13.93 -9.72 19.38
CA PRO A 94 -15.30 -9.27 19.67
C PRO A 94 -15.37 -7.87 20.26
N ALA A 95 -14.42 -7.51 21.15
CA ALA A 95 -14.35 -6.18 21.74
C ALA A 95 -13.98 -5.13 20.68
N LEU A 96 -13.04 -5.44 19.78
CA LEU A 96 -12.68 -4.58 18.65
C LEU A 96 -13.87 -4.34 17.73
N MET A 97 -14.62 -5.39 17.37
CA MET A 97 -15.83 -5.26 16.55
C MET A 97 -16.85 -4.33 17.20
N ALA A 98 -17.08 -4.46 18.51
CA ALA A 98 -17.99 -3.59 19.26
C ALA A 98 -17.46 -2.14 19.33
N ALA A 99 -16.15 -1.94 19.48
CA ALA A 99 -15.53 -0.62 19.53
C ALA A 99 -15.65 0.14 18.20
N LEU A 100 -15.65 -0.57 17.06
CA LEU A 100 -15.74 0.00 15.73
C LEU A 100 -17.17 0.05 15.17
N ASP A 101 -18.15 -0.55 15.86
CA ASP A 101 -19.55 -0.54 15.43
C ASP A 101 -20.09 0.90 15.35
N GLY A 102 -20.75 1.22 14.23
CA GLY A 102 -21.26 2.55 13.93
C GLY A 102 -20.19 3.63 13.64
N ARG A 103 -18.88 3.29 13.71
CA ARG A 103 -17.75 4.20 13.48
C ARG A 103 -16.99 3.88 12.19
N ALA A 104 -16.86 2.58 11.90
CA ALA A 104 -16.20 2.10 10.69
C ALA A 104 -17.01 0.96 10.06
N ARG A 105 -17.03 0.92 8.73
CA ARG A 105 -17.71 -0.12 7.94
C ARG A 105 -16.84 -1.37 7.91
N PHE A 106 -17.33 -2.48 8.44
CA PHE A 106 -16.63 -3.76 8.35
C PHE A 106 -16.66 -4.32 6.93
N LEU A 107 -15.49 -4.58 6.35
CA LEU A 107 -15.31 -5.10 5.00
C LEU A 107 -15.02 -6.61 4.95
N GLY A 108 -14.96 -7.24 6.11
CA GLY A 108 -14.73 -8.68 6.23
C GLY A 108 -13.32 -9.07 6.63
N GLU A 109 -13.10 -10.37 6.73
CA GLU A 109 -11.77 -10.95 6.95
C GLU A 109 -11.08 -11.18 5.61
N ARG A 110 -9.82 -10.81 5.51
CA ARG A 110 -9.03 -10.92 4.29
C ARG A 110 -7.69 -11.58 4.55
N ARG A 111 -7.25 -12.41 3.61
CA ARG A 111 -5.92 -12.99 3.62
C ARG A 111 -4.90 -11.98 3.11
N THR A 112 -3.73 -11.94 3.73
CA THR A 112 -2.61 -11.13 3.28
C THR A 112 -1.70 -11.91 2.33
N SER A 113 -0.77 -11.23 1.68
CA SER A 113 0.29 -11.84 0.89
C SER A 113 1.36 -12.57 1.72
N LEU A 114 1.30 -12.50 3.03
CA LEU A 114 2.15 -13.25 3.97
C LEU A 114 1.44 -14.47 4.58
N SER A 115 0.35 -14.95 3.97
CA SER A 115 -0.50 -16.06 4.47
C SER A 115 -1.18 -15.80 5.82
N THR A 116 -1.16 -14.58 6.30
CA THR A 116 -1.86 -14.19 7.53
C THR A 116 -3.27 -13.69 7.22
N THR A 117 -4.12 -13.57 8.23
CA THR A 117 -5.46 -13.01 8.08
C THR A 117 -5.59 -11.72 8.86
N ARG A 118 -6.42 -10.80 8.36
CA ARG A 118 -6.72 -9.53 9.00
C ARG A 118 -8.21 -9.21 8.90
N LEU A 119 -8.76 -8.54 9.89
CA LEU A 119 -10.06 -7.89 9.77
C LEU A 119 -9.86 -6.54 9.09
N VAL A 120 -10.72 -6.19 8.15
CA VAL A 120 -10.62 -4.93 7.40
C VAL A 120 -11.87 -4.10 7.67
N PHE A 121 -11.64 -2.83 7.98
CA PHE A 121 -12.66 -1.81 8.20
C PHE A 121 -12.35 -0.60 7.33
N ALA A 122 -13.36 0.17 6.94
CA ALA A 122 -13.18 1.43 6.23
C ALA A 122 -13.95 2.55 6.93
N PHE A 123 -13.36 3.74 6.97
CA PHE A 123 -13.99 4.97 7.43
C PHE A 123 -13.41 6.17 6.68
N ASP A 124 -14.06 7.31 6.74
CA ASP A 124 -13.63 8.54 6.07
C ASP A 124 -13.04 9.54 7.06
N VAL A 125 -11.98 10.21 6.64
CA VAL A 125 -11.42 11.37 7.34
C VAL A 125 -11.14 12.45 6.30
N ASP A 126 -11.87 13.56 6.38
CA ASP A 126 -11.73 14.72 5.49
C ASP A 126 -11.82 14.37 3.99
N GLY A 127 -12.70 13.40 3.64
CA GLY A 127 -12.92 12.95 2.26
C GLY A 127 -11.82 11.99 1.75
N VAL A 128 -11.02 11.42 2.65
CA VAL A 128 -10.04 10.37 2.35
C VAL A 128 -10.49 9.07 3.00
N GLU A 129 -10.66 7.99 2.21
CA GLU A 129 -10.96 6.67 2.75
C GLU A 129 -9.74 6.10 3.46
N ILE A 130 -9.97 5.63 4.68
CA ILE A 130 -8.98 4.96 5.52
C ILE A 130 -9.33 3.48 5.57
N ASP A 131 -8.44 2.62 5.08
CA ASP A 131 -8.52 1.17 5.25
C ASP A 131 -7.79 0.78 6.54
N LEU A 132 -8.55 0.47 7.59
CA LEU A 132 -8.00 -0.04 8.86
C LEU A 132 -7.92 -1.57 8.82
N SER A 133 -6.72 -2.10 8.97
CA SER A 133 -6.45 -3.53 9.07
C SER A 133 -6.10 -3.92 10.50
N ALA A 134 -6.91 -4.78 11.12
CA ALA A 134 -6.60 -5.38 12.41
C ALA A 134 -5.97 -6.77 12.20
N PHE A 135 -4.71 -6.89 12.52
CA PHE A 135 -3.92 -8.11 12.48
C PHE A 135 -3.86 -8.76 13.87
N THR A 136 -3.41 -9.99 13.96
CA THR A 136 -2.87 -10.48 15.24
C THR A 136 -1.63 -9.67 15.62
N THR A 137 -1.27 -9.66 16.89
CA THR A 137 -0.07 -8.92 17.36
C THR A 137 1.19 -9.33 16.62
N ASP A 138 1.38 -10.64 16.42
CA ASP A 138 2.55 -11.18 15.72
C ASP A 138 2.55 -10.82 14.23
N ASP A 139 1.40 -10.93 13.57
CA ASP A 139 1.25 -10.59 12.16
C ASP A 139 1.44 -9.08 11.91
N PHE A 140 1.00 -8.25 12.85
CA PHE A 140 1.23 -6.81 12.81
C PHE A 140 2.72 -6.46 12.91
N ALA A 141 3.43 -7.11 13.83
CA ALA A 141 4.87 -6.96 13.96
C ALA A 141 5.60 -7.45 12.69
N LEU A 142 5.14 -8.57 12.10
CA LEU A 142 5.67 -9.11 10.85
C LEU A 142 5.48 -8.13 9.68
N ALA A 143 4.25 -7.63 9.49
CA ALA A 143 3.93 -6.65 8.45
C ALA A 143 4.76 -5.36 8.62
N GLY A 144 4.95 -4.94 9.87
CA GLY A 144 5.78 -3.80 10.20
C GLY A 144 7.23 -3.98 9.75
N ARG A 145 7.89 -5.05 10.17
CA ARG A 145 9.28 -5.34 9.77
C ARG A 145 9.46 -5.41 8.25
N MET A 146 8.52 -6.05 7.55
CA MET A 146 8.53 -6.12 6.09
C MET A 146 8.53 -4.73 5.44
N LEU A 147 7.64 -3.85 5.89
CA LEU A 147 7.53 -2.50 5.31
C LEU A 147 8.74 -1.63 5.65
N ASP A 148 9.26 -1.73 6.87
CA ASP A 148 10.49 -1.03 7.27
C ASP A 148 11.67 -1.46 6.39
N GLN A 149 11.82 -2.78 6.16
CA GLN A 149 12.88 -3.33 5.32
C GLN A 149 12.76 -2.88 3.85
N ILE A 150 11.54 -2.84 3.30
CA ILE A 150 11.30 -2.32 1.95
C ILE A 150 11.64 -0.82 1.89
N ASP A 151 11.21 -0.04 2.89
CA ASP A 151 11.49 1.40 2.93
C ASP A 151 12.99 1.69 3.08
N GLU A 152 13.73 0.89 3.82
CA GLU A 152 15.18 1.04 3.97
C GLU A 152 15.95 0.61 2.73
N ALA A 153 15.56 -0.50 2.10
CA ALA A 153 16.29 -1.10 0.99
C ALA A 153 16.05 -0.41 -0.37
N MET A 154 14.85 0.15 -0.58
CA MET A 154 14.49 0.75 -1.85
C MET A 154 15.12 2.14 -2.04
N THR A 155 15.93 2.29 -3.07
CA THR A 155 16.57 3.55 -3.41
C THR A 155 15.57 4.61 -3.91
N PRO A 156 15.90 5.91 -3.88
CA PRO A 156 15.04 6.95 -4.44
C PRO A 156 14.67 6.73 -5.91
N SER A 157 15.61 6.29 -6.74
CA SER A 157 15.35 6.02 -8.16
C SER A 157 14.45 4.80 -8.37
N GLU A 158 14.58 3.75 -7.56
CA GLU A 158 13.67 2.60 -7.60
C GLU A 158 12.24 3.00 -7.19
N ARG A 159 12.08 3.90 -6.20
CA ARG A 159 10.74 4.42 -5.84
C ARG A 159 10.09 5.18 -6.98
N ILE A 160 10.86 6.05 -7.66
CA ILE A 160 10.40 6.78 -8.84
C ILE A 160 9.94 5.79 -9.92
N CYS A 161 10.80 4.84 -10.28
CA CYS A 161 10.51 3.84 -11.30
C CYS A 161 9.30 2.98 -10.94
N HIS A 162 9.23 2.48 -9.71
CA HIS A 162 8.11 1.65 -9.23
C HIS A 162 6.78 2.42 -9.26
N THR A 163 6.78 3.66 -8.74
CA THR A 163 5.57 4.50 -8.73
C THR A 163 5.11 4.83 -10.14
N TRP A 164 6.05 5.04 -11.09
CA TRP A 164 5.74 5.27 -12.48
C TRP A 164 5.10 4.05 -13.15
N VAL A 165 5.68 2.85 -12.97
CA VAL A 165 5.09 1.60 -13.47
C VAL A 165 3.71 1.36 -12.86
N LYS A 166 3.54 1.60 -11.55
CA LYS A 166 2.23 1.53 -10.88
C LYS A 166 1.22 2.45 -11.57
N HIS A 167 1.59 3.71 -11.82
CA HIS A 167 0.73 4.67 -12.50
C HIS A 167 0.34 4.20 -13.90
N LEU A 168 1.30 3.79 -14.73
CA LEU A 168 1.04 3.33 -16.09
C LEU A 168 0.15 2.08 -16.14
N LEU A 169 0.32 1.15 -15.20
CA LEU A 169 -0.55 -0.04 -15.10
C LEU A 169 -1.98 0.33 -14.68
N HIS A 170 -2.16 1.33 -13.83
CA HIS A 170 -3.48 1.86 -13.48
C HIS A 170 -4.14 2.55 -14.68
N GLU A 171 -3.41 3.41 -15.41
CA GLU A 171 -3.90 4.06 -16.64
C GLU A 171 -4.28 3.03 -17.72
N ALA A 172 -3.54 1.94 -17.82
CA ALA A 172 -3.84 0.83 -18.73
C ALA A 172 -4.95 -0.10 -18.23
N SER A 173 -5.61 0.19 -17.10
CA SER A 173 -6.64 -0.65 -16.47
C SER A 173 -6.15 -2.09 -16.16
N ARG A 174 -4.89 -2.20 -15.71
CA ARG A 174 -4.20 -3.47 -15.36
C ARG A 174 -3.89 -3.59 -13.85
N PRO A 175 -4.84 -3.34 -12.92
CA PRO A 175 -4.54 -3.35 -11.48
C PRO A 175 -4.16 -4.74 -10.96
N LYS A 176 -4.63 -5.83 -11.60
CA LYS A 176 -4.26 -7.21 -11.23
C LYS A 176 -2.79 -7.50 -11.55
N ASP A 177 -2.29 -7.02 -12.69
CA ASP A 177 -0.90 -7.17 -13.07
C ASP A 177 0.01 -6.41 -12.11
N TYR A 178 -0.39 -5.19 -11.73
CA TYR A 178 0.30 -4.45 -10.68
C TYR A 178 0.35 -5.21 -9.35
N ALA A 179 -0.78 -5.78 -8.91
CA ALA A 179 -0.83 -6.52 -7.66
C ALA A 179 0.12 -7.73 -7.63
N ALA A 180 0.17 -8.49 -8.73
CA ALA A 180 1.08 -9.62 -8.88
C ALA A 180 2.55 -9.17 -8.94
N TRP A 181 2.86 -8.18 -9.76
CA TRP A 181 4.19 -7.64 -9.93
C TRP A 181 4.75 -7.02 -8.64
N LYS A 182 3.93 -6.30 -7.88
CA LYS A 182 4.29 -5.74 -6.58
C LYS A 182 4.82 -6.81 -5.61
N LEU A 183 4.18 -7.99 -5.59
CA LEU A 183 4.62 -9.08 -4.72
C LEU A 183 6.01 -9.58 -5.09
N VAL A 184 6.29 -9.75 -6.38
CA VAL A 184 7.61 -10.15 -6.86
C VAL A 184 8.67 -9.10 -6.52
N THR A 185 8.34 -7.81 -6.72
CA THR A 185 9.21 -6.70 -6.34
C THR A 185 9.51 -6.69 -4.84
N TYR A 186 8.50 -6.88 -3.99
CA TYR A 186 8.66 -6.90 -2.54
C TYR A 186 9.46 -8.11 -2.07
N ALA A 187 9.25 -9.29 -2.67
CA ALA A 187 10.03 -10.48 -2.37
C ALA A 187 11.54 -10.31 -2.68
N ARG A 188 11.90 -9.43 -3.60
CA ARG A 188 13.31 -9.08 -3.85
C ARG A 188 13.96 -8.38 -2.67
N PHE A 189 13.23 -7.49 -1.99
CA PHE A 189 13.73 -6.75 -0.83
C PHE A 189 13.62 -7.54 0.47
N CYS A 190 12.68 -8.49 0.52
CA CYS A 190 12.37 -9.29 1.70
C CYS A 190 12.29 -10.78 1.34
N PRO A 191 13.38 -11.40 0.89
CA PRO A 191 13.35 -12.79 0.39
C PRO A 191 13.07 -13.83 1.49
N GLU A 192 13.27 -13.49 2.75
CA GLU A 192 13.01 -14.35 3.91
C GLU A 192 11.52 -14.50 4.23
N PHE A 193 10.64 -13.67 3.66
CA PHE A 193 9.20 -13.75 3.89
C PHE A 193 8.56 -14.76 2.95
N ASN A 194 7.62 -15.55 3.48
CA ASN A 194 6.85 -16.51 2.70
C ASN A 194 5.73 -15.82 1.93
N TRP A 195 6.04 -15.34 0.72
CA TRP A 195 5.12 -14.62 -0.14
C TRP A 195 4.12 -15.56 -0.82
N VAL A 196 2.84 -15.28 -0.68
CA VAL A 196 1.77 -15.96 -1.41
C VAL A 196 0.92 -14.94 -2.18
N PRO A 197 0.42 -15.28 -3.37
CA PRO A 197 -0.50 -14.42 -4.09
C PRO A 197 -1.71 -14.08 -3.20
N SER A 198 -1.94 -12.79 -2.96
CA SER A 198 -3.18 -12.35 -2.32
C SER A 198 -4.34 -12.61 -3.29
N PRO A 199 -5.47 -13.19 -2.83
CA PRO A 199 -6.65 -13.28 -3.69
C PRO A 199 -7.01 -11.86 -4.13
N ALA A 200 -7.16 -11.67 -5.46
CA ALA A 200 -7.55 -10.39 -6.03
C ALA A 200 -8.81 -9.88 -5.29
N LYS A 201 -8.84 -8.57 -4.97
CA LYS A 201 -10.08 -7.93 -4.48
C LYS A 201 -11.19 -8.35 -5.45
N ALA A 202 -12.18 -9.10 -4.97
CA ALA A 202 -13.38 -9.41 -5.75
C ALA A 202 -14.04 -8.06 -6.05
N GLY A 203 -14.29 -7.81 -7.33
CA GLY A 203 -14.62 -6.56 -7.96
C GLY A 203 -15.35 -5.52 -7.11
N SER A 204 -14.83 -4.32 -7.13
CA SER A 204 -15.57 -3.08 -6.93
C SER A 204 -16.02 -2.56 -8.29
#